data_b18a941126a46a194f99b6c3b1c9660e
#
_entry.id   b18a941126a46a194f99b6c3b1c9660e
#
_cell.length_a   1.000
_cell.length_b   1.000
_cell.length_c   1.000
_cell.angle_alpha   90.00
_cell.angle_beta   90.00
_cell.angle_gamma   90.00
#
_symmetry.space_group_name_H-M   'P 1'
#
loop_
_entity.id
_entity.type
_entity.pdbx_description
1 polymer ?
#
loop_
_entity_poly.entity_id
_entity_poly.type
_entity_poly.pdbx_seq_one_letter_code
_entity_poly.pdbx_strand_id
1 'polypeptide(L)'
;MSHQIENAMTTAFLDFMDEWNALLGMTTPEHHRRIMKFLVDVWTSPPNRGLLMAFRHSGKSTVVGIFAACVLGLRPESRILILSAESTLSSRMVGHIRNILENHPRCADMIPTGRRTWSNDRITINPVSYTHLTLP
;
A
#
# COMPACT_ATOMS: atom_id res chain seq x y z
N MET A 1 -19.95 11.27 11.49
CA MET A 1 -19.55 9.86 11.46
C MET A 1 -18.54 9.56 10.36
N SER A 2 -18.77 10.06 9.15
CA SER A 2 -17.83 9.88 8.07
C SER A 2 -16.45 10.51 8.36
N HIS A 3 -16.41 11.68 8.98
CA HIS A 3 -15.15 12.33 9.36
C HIS A 3 -14.33 11.51 10.34
N GLN A 4 -14.97 10.84 11.28
CA GLN A 4 -14.26 10.00 12.24
C GLN A 4 -13.65 8.79 11.57
N ILE A 5 -14.37 8.19 10.63
CA ILE A 5 -13.87 7.04 9.87
C ILE A 5 -12.73 7.46 8.97
N GLU A 6 -12.87 8.59 8.27
CA GLU A 6 -11.82 9.13 7.42
C GLU A 6 -10.56 9.46 8.23
N ASN A 7 -10.73 10.08 9.40
CA ASN A 7 -9.61 10.41 10.26
C ASN A 7 -8.92 9.16 10.79
N ALA A 8 -9.69 8.14 11.19
CA ALA A 8 -9.13 6.88 11.66
C ALA A 8 -8.37 6.17 10.56
N MET A 9 -8.90 6.18 9.34
CA MET A 9 -8.26 5.58 8.19
C MET A 9 -6.96 6.31 7.85
N THR A 10 -6.99 7.63 7.82
CA THR A 10 -5.81 8.44 7.55
C THR A 10 -4.72 8.17 8.60
N THR A 11 -5.10 8.12 9.86
CA THR A 11 -4.17 7.83 10.95
C THR A 11 -3.54 6.46 10.78
N ALA A 12 -4.34 5.45 10.43
CA ALA A 12 -3.83 4.09 10.22
C ALA A 12 -2.78 4.04 9.10
N PHE A 13 -3.04 4.73 8.00
CA PHE A 13 -2.10 4.77 6.88
C PHE A 13 -0.83 5.54 7.22
N LEU A 14 -0.95 6.65 7.92
CA LEU A 14 0.21 7.41 8.35
C LEU A 14 1.07 6.61 9.34
N ASP A 15 0.43 5.92 10.27
CA ASP A 15 1.16 5.08 11.23
C ASP A 15 1.87 3.93 10.52
N PHE A 16 1.22 3.30 9.56
CA PHE A 16 1.83 2.25 8.76
C PHE A 16 3.09 2.74 8.05
N MET A 17 3.00 3.93 7.45
CA MET A 17 4.14 4.54 6.77
C MET A 17 5.25 4.91 7.76
N ASP A 18 4.89 5.49 8.90
CA ASP A 18 5.87 5.87 9.92
C ASP A 18 6.60 4.64 10.45
N GLU A 19 5.88 3.55 10.69
CA GLU A 19 6.47 2.30 11.16
C GLU A 19 7.43 1.73 10.12
N TRP A 20 7.06 1.78 8.85
CA TRP A 20 7.94 1.31 7.78
C TRP A 20 9.21 2.14 7.71
N ASN A 21 9.08 3.46 7.74
CA ASN A 21 10.24 4.35 7.68
C ASN A 21 11.14 4.16 8.92
N ALA A 22 10.56 3.94 10.09
CA ALA A 22 11.32 3.69 11.30
C ALA A 22 12.16 2.42 11.19
N LEU A 23 11.63 1.37 10.56
CA LEU A 23 12.39 0.15 10.31
C LEU A 23 13.61 0.40 9.43
N LEU A 24 13.50 1.37 8.53
CA LEU A 24 14.60 1.75 7.64
C LEU A 24 15.53 2.78 8.28
N GLY A 25 15.26 3.17 9.52
CA GLY A 25 16.05 4.21 10.20
C GLY A 25 15.79 5.61 9.68
N MET A 26 14.61 5.85 9.11
CA MET A 26 14.27 7.14 8.52
C MET A 26 13.06 7.76 9.19
N THR A 27 12.95 9.08 9.08
CA THR A 27 11.76 9.81 9.46
C THR A 27 10.92 10.07 8.21
N THR A 28 9.62 10.28 8.41
CA THR A 28 8.71 10.53 7.30
C THR A 28 8.72 12.02 6.94
N PRO A 29 9.11 12.38 5.71
CA PRO A 29 9.03 13.78 5.29
C PRO A 29 7.60 14.29 5.25
N GLU A 30 7.42 15.58 5.50
CA GLU A 30 6.09 16.18 5.51
C GLU A 30 5.36 16.02 4.17
N HIS A 31 6.09 16.17 3.05
CA HIS A 31 5.45 16.02 1.75
C HIS A 31 5.00 14.59 1.49
N HIS A 32 5.66 13.57 2.08
CA HIS A 32 5.19 12.19 2.00
C HIS A 32 3.88 12.02 2.79
N ARG A 33 3.76 12.69 3.93
CA ARG A 33 2.53 12.65 4.72
C ARG A 33 1.37 13.26 3.93
N ARG A 34 1.62 14.34 3.22
CA ARG A 34 0.60 14.99 2.37
C ARG A 34 0.17 14.08 1.25
N ILE A 35 1.11 13.40 0.60
CA ILE A 35 0.80 12.45 -0.47
C ILE A 35 -0.06 11.32 0.08
N MET A 36 0.30 10.77 1.24
CA MET A 36 -0.48 9.70 1.84
C MET A 36 -1.91 10.15 2.16
N LYS A 37 -2.07 11.32 2.74
CA LYS A 37 -3.40 11.86 3.03
C LYS A 37 -4.24 12.01 1.77
N PHE A 38 -3.61 12.49 0.69
CA PHE A 38 -4.29 12.62 -0.60
C PHE A 38 -4.76 11.25 -1.11
N LEU A 39 -3.89 10.24 -1.04
CA LEU A 39 -4.23 8.90 -1.52
C LEU A 39 -5.38 8.29 -0.71
N VAL A 40 -5.35 8.44 0.60
CA VAL A 40 -6.42 7.96 1.46
C VAL A 40 -7.73 8.66 1.13
N ASP A 41 -7.69 9.97 0.94
CA ASP A 41 -8.87 10.75 0.59
C ASP A 41 -9.48 10.28 -0.73
N VAL A 42 -8.65 10.06 -1.75
CA VAL A 42 -9.13 9.55 -3.04
C VAL A 42 -9.77 8.17 -2.86
N TRP A 43 -9.14 7.32 -2.07
CA TRP A 43 -9.63 5.95 -1.88
C TRP A 43 -10.94 5.90 -1.12
N THR A 44 -11.12 6.79 -0.16
CA THR A 44 -12.29 6.77 0.72
C THR A 44 -13.45 7.67 0.28
N SER A 45 -13.21 8.57 -0.65
CA SER A 45 -14.22 9.56 -1.04
C SER A 45 -14.53 9.49 -2.54
N PRO A 46 -15.83 9.36 -2.91
CA PRO A 46 -16.22 9.41 -4.32
C PRO A 46 -15.80 10.74 -4.96
N PRO A 47 -15.45 10.73 -6.25
CA PRO A 47 -15.56 9.64 -7.23
C PRO A 47 -14.42 8.63 -7.21
N ASN A 48 -13.55 8.64 -6.23
CA ASN A 48 -12.44 7.69 -6.07
C ASN A 48 -11.46 7.76 -7.24
N ARG A 49 -11.22 8.95 -7.73
CA ARG A 49 -10.27 9.24 -8.80
C ARG A 49 -9.43 10.42 -8.38
N GLY A 50 -8.14 10.34 -8.63
CA GLY A 50 -7.23 11.41 -8.30
C GLY A 50 -6.08 11.49 -9.26
N LEU A 51 -5.50 12.68 -9.37
CA LEU A 51 -4.30 12.93 -10.15
C LEU A 51 -3.25 13.46 -9.18
N LEU A 52 -2.17 12.72 -9.05
CA LEU A 52 -1.06 13.12 -8.19
C LEU A 52 0.10 13.58 -9.06
N MET A 53 0.44 14.84 -8.96
CA MET A 53 1.59 15.42 -9.63
C MET A 53 2.53 15.96 -8.56
N ALA A 54 3.77 15.53 -8.62
CA ALA A 54 4.78 15.98 -7.68
C ALA A 54 6.11 16.12 -8.43
N PHE A 55 7.00 16.90 -7.85
CA PHE A 55 8.29 17.12 -8.47
C PHE A 55 9.09 15.82 -8.55
N ARG A 56 10.03 15.75 -9.50
CA ARG A 56 10.88 14.59 -9.68
C ARG A 56 11.67 14.33 -8.39
N HIS A 57 11.80 13.07 -8.02
CA HIS A 57 12.47 12.64 -6.79
C HIS A 57 11.75 13.07 -5.50
N SER A 58 10.45 13.37 -5.57
CA SER A 58 9.66 13.69 -4.39
C SER A 58 9.37 12.46 -3.53
N GLY A 59 9.59 11.26 -4.06
CA GLY A 59 9.25 10.04 -3.36
C GLY A 59 7.82 9.59 -3.54
N LYS A 60 7.09 10.14 -4.52
CA LYS A 60 5.68 9.79 -4.73
C LYS A 60 5.49 8.30 -4.97
N SER A 61 6.37 7.67 -5.75
CA SER A 61 6.30 6.22 -6.00
C SER A 61 6.51 5.42 -4.73
N THR A 62 7.40 5.88 -3.86
CA THR A 62 7.62 5.26 -2.56
C THR A 62 6.34 5.29 -1.73
N VAL A 63 5.69 6.44 -1.65
CA VAL A 63 4.46 6.60 -0.86
C VAL A 63 3.33 5.78 -1.46
N VAL A 64 3.19 5.78 -2.79
CA VAL A 64 2.15 4.99 -3.47
C VAL A 64 2.34 3.50 -3.18
N GLY A 65 3.58 3.02 -3.18
CA GLY A 65 3.86 1.62 -2.83
C GLY A 65 3.49 1.29 -1.38
N ILE A 66 3.80 2.18 -0.45
CA ILE A 66 3.43 2.02 0.95
C ILE A 66 1.90 2.03 1.09
N PHE A 67 1.23 2.93 0.38
CA PHE A 67 -0.23 2.99 0.36
C PHE A 67 -0.83 1.67 -0.13
N ALA A 68 -0.33 1.14 -1.23
CA ALA A 68 -0.82 -0.12 -1.79
C ALA A 68 -0.63 -1.28 -0.81
N ALA A 69 0.53 -1.35 -0.16
CA ALA A 69 0.78 -2.39 0.85
C ALA A 69 -0.18 -2.27 2.03
N CYS A 70 -0.45 -1.05 2.46
CA CYS A 70 -1.39 -0.82 3.56
C CYS A 70 -2.81 -1.20 3.19
N VAL A 71 -3.23 -0.88 1.96
CA VAL A 71 -4.56 -1.30 1.45
C VAL A 71 -4.67 -2.82 1.50
N LEU A 72 -3.66 -3.54 1.04
CA LEU A 72 -3.65 -5.00 1.07
C LEU A 72 -3.68 -5.53 2.50
N GLY A 73 -3.03 -4.82 3.43
CA GLY A 73 -3.05 -5.20 4.84
C GLY A 73 -4.41 -5.06 5.48
N LEU A 74 -5.15 -4.02 5.11
CA LEU A 74 -6.48 -3.76 5.64
C LEU A 74 -7.56 -4.55 4.93
N ARG A 75 -7.41 -4.75 3.63
CA ARG A 75 -8.38 -5.46 2.79
C ARG A 75 -7.65 -6.47 1.93
N PRO A 76 -7.35 -7.66 2.46
CA PRO A 76 -6.60 -8.67 1.72
C PRO A 76 -7.26 -9.13 0.43
N GLU A 77 -8.56 -8.94 0.30
CA GLU A 77 -9.31 -9.29 -0.91
C GLU A 77 -9.14 -8.26 -2.03
N SER A 78 -8.49 -7.13 -1.75
CA SER A 78 -8.32 -6.07 -2.74
C SER A 78 -7.44 -6.52 -3.90
N ARG A 79 -7.76 -6.02 -5.08
CA ARG A 79 -6.97 -6.25 -6.28
C ARG A 79 -6.39 -4.91 -6.72
N ILE A 80 -5.09 -4.88 -6.91
CA ILE A 80 -4.39 -3.66 -7.29
C ILE A 80 -3.69 -3.92 -8.61
N LEU A 81 -3.97 -3.06 -9.58
CA LEU A 81 -3.32 -3.12 -10.89
C LEU A 81 -2.44 -1.89 -11.06
N ILE A 82 -1.19 -2.13 -11.39
CA ILE A 82 -0.21 -1.07 -11.61
C ILE A 82 0.14 -1.04 -13.09
N LEU A 83 -0.09 0.10 -13.71
CA LEU A 83 0.20 0.32 -15.11
C LEU A 83 1.26 1.39 -15.25
N SER A 84 2.22 1.16 -16.13
CA SER A 84 3.26 2.13 -16.43
C SER A 84 3.61 2.06 -17.90
N ALA A 85 4.33 3.08 -18.38
CA ALA A 85 4.80 3.11 -19.77
C ALA A 85 5.81 2.00 -20.06
N GLU A 86 6.53 1.56 -19.04
CA GLU A 86 7.55 0.52 -19.18
C GLU A 86 7.32 -0.56 -18.13
N SER A 87 7.49 -1.81 -18.54
CA SER A 87 7.31 -2.95 -17.64
C SER A 87 8.29 -2.93 -16.46
N THR A 88 9.49 -2.36 -16.67
CA THR A 88 10.47 -2.27 -15.59
C THR A 88 9.99 -1.37 -14.45
N LEU A 89 9.26 -0.30 -14.76
CA LEU A 89 8.74 0.61 -13.74
C LEU A 89 7.64 -0.06 -12.92
N SER A 90 6.73 -0.75 -13.58
CA SER A 90 5.67 -1.47 -12.87
C SER A 90 6.24 -2.63 -12.05
N SER A 91 7.24 -3.34 -12.57
CA SER A 91 7.91 -4.40 -11.81
C SER A 91 8.65 -3.87 -10.58
N ARG A 92 9.25 -2.69 -10.68
CA ARG A 92 9.87 -2.05 -9.52
C ARG A 92 8.84 -1.73 -8.45
N MET A 93 7.68 -1.23 -8.86
CA MET A 93 6.60 -0.93 -7.91
C MET A 93 6.12 -2.20 -7.22
N VAL A 94 5.91 -3.28 -7.98
CA VAL A 94 5.51 -4.56 -7.40
C VAL A 94 6.59 -5.06 -6.44
N GLY A 95 7.86 -4.93 -6.80
CA GLY A 95 8.97 -5.32 -5.93
C GLY A 95 9.01 -4.50 -4.65
N HIS A 96 8.73 -3.22 -4.73
CA HIS A 96 8.67 -2.34 -3.57
C HIS A 96 7.52 -2.76 -2.62
N ILE A 97 6.34 -3.02 -3.17
CA ILE A 97 5.20 -3.50 -2.39
C ILE A 97 5.52 -4.84 -1.74
N ARG A 98 6.15 -5.74 -2.49
CA ARG A 98 6.57 -7.05 -1.96
C ARG A 98 7.50 -6.88 -0.77
N ASN A 99 8.49 -6.02 -0.89
CA ASN A 99 9.46 -5.78 0.17
C ASN A 99 8.76 -5.29 1.45
N ILE A 100 7.78 -4.41 1.31
CA ILE A 100 7.01 -3.94 2.46
C ILE A 100 6.21 -5.07 3.08
N LEU A 101 5.51 -5.84 2.27
CA LEU A 101 4.69 -6.95 2.76
C LEU A 101 5.55 -8.01 3.46
N GLU A 102 6.75 -8.26 2.96
CA GLU A 102 7.64 -9.25 3.56
C GLU A 102 8.25 -8.80 4.88
N ASN A 103 8.42 -7.50 5.07
CA ASN A 103 9.20 -6.99 6.20
C ASN A 103 8.43 -6.14 7.18
N HIS A 104 7.25 -5.65 6.83
CA HIS A 104 6.47 -4.83 7.75
C HIS A 104 5.82 -5.73 8.81
N PRO A 105 5.96 -5.36 10.11
CA PRO A 105 5.43 -6.19 11.19
C PRO A 105 3.95 -6.50 11.08
N ARG A 106 3.17 -5.57 10.55
CA ARG A 106 1.72 -5.76 10.41
C ARG A 106 1.33 -6.67 9.27
N CYS A 107 2.28 -7.03 8.40
CA CYS A 107 2.02 -7.83 7.21
C CYS A 107 2.49 -9.27 7.35
N ALA A 108 3.05 -9.64 8.49
CA ALA A 108 3.69 -10.96 8.65
C ALA A 108 2.73 -12.11 8.37
N ASP A 109 1.47 -11.98 8.78
CA ASP A 109 0.48 -13.05 8.64
C ASP A 109 -0.08 -13.19 7.23
N MET A 110 0.27 -12.26 6.35
CA MET A 110 -0.31 -12.20 5.01
C MET A 110 0.51 -12.96 3.98
N ILE A 111 1.72 -13.35 4.32
CA ILE A 111 2.64 -13.93 3.36
C ILE A 111 2.35 -15.42 3.21
N PRO A 112 2.03 -15.89 1.98
CA PRO A 112 1.75 -17.29 1.76
C PRO A 112 2.98 -18.15 1.98
N THR A 113 2.76 -19.33 2.52
CA THR A 113 3.83 -20.32 2.66
C THR A 113 4.26 -20.79 1.27
N GLY A 114 5.55 -20.72 1.00
CA GLY A 114 6.10 -21.16 -0.26
C GLY A 114 6.12 -20.15 -1.37
N ARG A 115 5.28 -19.15 -1.35
CA ARG A 115 5.26 -18.01 -2.29
C ARG A 115 5.32 -18.40 -3.77
N ARG A 116 4.72 -19.52 -4.14
CA ARG A 116 4.80 -20.02 -5.51
C ARG A 116 4.17 -19.12 -6.54
N THR A 117 3.21 -18.29 -6.12
CA THR A 117 2.48 -17.39 -7.01
C THR A 117 3.15 -16.03 -7.15
N TRP A 118 4.25 -15.82 -6.45
CA TRP A 118 4.95 -14.55 -6.54
C TRP A 118 5.93 -14.55 -7.71
N SER A 119 5.87 -13.51 -8.50
CA SER A 119 6.78 -13.28 -9.62
C SER A 119 7.21 -11.82 -9.63
N ASN A 120 7.99 -11.43 -10.63
CA ASN A 120 8.45 -10.03 -10.74
C ASN A 120 7.31 -9.05 -10.94
N ASP A 121 6.18 -9.51 -11.48
CA ASP A 121 5.06 -8.64 -11.80
C ASP A 121 3.78 -9.00 -11.04
N ARG A 122 3.83 -9.95 -10.11
CA ARG A 122 2.63 -10.39 -9.40
C ARG A 122 2.95 -10.79 -7.96
N ILE A 123 2.08 -10.38 -7.06
CA ILE A 123 2.11 -10.77 -5.66
C ILE A 123 0.73 -11.29 -5.29
N THR A 124 0.70 -12.40 -4.58
CA THR A 124 -0.54 -12.93 -4.01
C THR A 124 -0.37 -13.02 -2.51
N ILE A 125 -1.27 -12.40 -1.77
CA ILE A 125 -1.23 -12.47 -0.32
C ILE A 125 -2.13 -13.59 0.17
N ASN A 126 -1.85 -14.04 1.38
CA ASN A 126 -2.62 -15.10 1.99
C ASN A 126 -3.92 -14.54 2.59
N PRO A 127 -5.09 -14.92 2.07
CA PRO A 127 -6.36 -14.40 2.57
C PRO A 127 -6.88 -15.14 3.79
N VAL A 128 -6.01 -15.55 4.68
CA VAL A 128 -6.40 -16.39 5.82
C VAL A 128 -7.51 -15.79 6.63
N SER A 129 -7.44 -14.47 6.83
CA SER A 129 -8.41 -13.79 7.69
C SER A 129 -9.83 -13.83 7.13
N TYR A 130 -10.00 -14.13 5.86
CA TYR A 130 -11.33 -14.18 5.26
C TYR A 130 -11.57 -15.41 4.41
N THR A 131 -10.69 -16.38 4.46
CA THR A 131 -10.87 -17.61 3.71
C THR A 131 -12.20 -18.27 4.00
N HIS A 132 -12.60 -18.21 5.25
CA HIS A 132 -13.87 -18.77 5.68
C HIS A 132 -15.06 -17.88 5.38
N LEU A 133 -14.85 -16.69 4.85
CA LEU A 133 -15.93 -15.82 4.45
C LEU A 133 -16.46 -16.15 3.07
N THR A 134 -15.92 -17.19 2.47
CA THR A 134 -16.38 -17.69 1.18
C THR A 134 -16.48 -16.61 0.15
N LEU A 135 -15.39 -16.12 -0.19
CA LEU A 135 -15.36 -15.06 -1.18
C LEU A 135 -15.90 -15.48 -2.49
N PRO A 136 -16.59 -14.62 -3.14
CA PRO A 136 -17.08 -14.88 -4.48
C PRO A 136 -15.95 -15.16 -5.44
#